data_7a7ec9734784403183c4d73a926e491c
#
_entry.id   7a7ec9734784403183c4d73a926e491c
#
_cell.length_a   1.000
_cell.length_b   1.000
_cell.length_c   1.000
_cell.angle_alpha   90.00
_cell.angle_beta   90.00
_cell.angle_gamma   90.00
#
_symmetry.space_group_name_H-M   'P 1'
#
loop_
_entity.id
_entity.type
_entity.pdbx_description
1 polymer ?
#
loop_
_entity_poly.entity_id
_entity_poly.type
_entity_poly.pdbx_seq_one_letter_code
_entity_poly.pdbx_strand_id
1 'polypeptide(L)'
;MGVPLAQVGRAEVWTTGGRRIDIVTEDADGATFVIENQYGRADHDHLTRGLAYAVAAKARGLVVVAEEHRDEFRAVGQYLNDLAQKHPDNGISVWLVEAQAIRIDGGIWAPMFTAVVGPNDFVRAVEQDRQRAARKALTPDEFLALHDSDQQRTVSEKVIAWWTREGHKVRYGSTNVRLGAPGPSKNGSRTVVVVYADGTVSVPLHSYAGQNTGIPIASLTTDEFRAKTDRLFGFSGTEQWGTTAAGWLNAETAPQLRTFCLDVAAAYADALLSTDEGDIP
;
A
#
# COMPACT_ATOMS: atom_id res chain seq x y z
N MET A 1 -1.00 2.08 15.37
CA MET A 1 -2.23 2.26 14.58
C MET A 1 -2.72 0.97 13.91
N GLY A 2 -1.88 -0.01 13.64
CA GLY A 2 -2.27 -1.28 13.01
C GLY A 2 -2.72 -1.17 11.53
N VAL A 3 -2.70 0.03 10.93
CA VAL A 3 -2.99 0.22 9.50
C VAL A 3 -1.69 0.19 8.72
N PRO A 4 -1.46 -0.80 7.86
CA PRO A 4 -0.32 -0.77 6.97
C PRO A 4 -0.54 0.33 5.91
N LEU A 5 0.32 1.34 5.90
CA LEU A 5 0.30 2.37 4.86
C LEU A 5 0.99 1.81 3.60
N ALA A 6 0.41 2.06 2.44
CA ALA A 6 0.94 1.59 1.16
C ALA A 6 2.05 2.49 0.63
N GLN A 7 2.03 3.78 1.00
CA GLN A 7 2.92 4.80 0.45
C GLN A 7 3.42 5.74 1.53
N VAL A 8 4.56 6.38 1.28
CA VAL A 8 4.97 7.56 2.03
C VAL A 8 3.94 8.67 1.76
N GLY A 9 3.40 9.26 2.84
CA GLY A 9 2.40 10.30 2.71
C GLY A 9 2.92 11.52 1.95
N ARG A 10 2.04 12.17 1.20
CA ARG A 10 2.30 13.47 0.59
C ARG A 10 2.07 14.55 1.63
N ALA A 11 3.10 15.34 1.91
CA ALA A 11 3.02 16.47 2.83
C ALA A 11 2.45 17.72 2.13
N GLU A 12 1.83 18.60 2.92
CA GLU A 12 1.42 19.94 2.50
C GLU A 12 0.45 19.95 1.30
N VAL A 13 -0.55 19.06 1.31
CA VAL A 13 -1.50 18.90 0.19
C VAL A 13 -2.56 20.01 0.19
N TRP A 14 -2.64 20.78 -0.89
CA TRP A 14 -3.62 21.85 -1.04
C TRP A 14 -5.03 21.31 -1.28
N THR A 15 -6.00 21.83 -0.54
CA THR A 15 -7.42 21.61 -0.80
C THR A 15 -7.94 22.61 -1.81
N THR A 16 -9.07 22.31 -2.46
CA THR A 16 -9.79 23.24 -3.34
C THR A 16 -10.22 24.54 -2.64
N GLY A 17 -10.31 24.54 -1.30
CA GLY A 17 -10.62 25.71 -0.48
C GLY A 17 -9.40 26.56 -0.09
N GLY A 18 -8.22 26.32 -0.67
CA GLY A 18 -7.01 27.11 -0.41
C GLY A 18 -6.36 26.86 0.97
N ARG A 19 -6.68 25.76 1.62
CA ARG A 19 -6.06 25.32 2.88
C ARG A 19 -5.15 24.12 2.62
N ARG A 20 -4.17 23.87 3.47
CA ARG A 20 -3.24 22.75 3.38
C ARG A 20 -3.59 21.69 4.40
N ILE A 21 -3.56 20.44 3.95
CA ILE A 21 -3.56 19.24 4.78
C ILE A 21 -2.09 18.89 5.06
N ASP A 22 -1.74 18.63 6.29
CA ASP A 22 -0.34 18.35 6.63
C ASP A 22 0.18 17.12 5.91
N ILE A 23 -0.55 15.99 5.97
CA ILE A 23 -0.16 14.77 5.25
C ILE A 23 -1.41 14.05 4.73
N VAL A 24 -1.36 13.61 3.49
CA VAL A 24 -2.32 12.69 2.88
C VAL A 24 -1.58 11.42 2.49
N THR A 25 -2.11 10.26 2.89
CA THR A 25 -1.53 8.95 2.57
C THR A 25 -2.63 7.95 2.24
N GLU A 26 -2.24 6.76 1.79
CA GLU A 26 -3.15 5.67 1.46
C GLU A 26 -2.73 4.40 2.19
N ASP A 27 -3.70 3.57 2.56
CA ASP A 27 -3.40 2.22 3.05
C ASP A 27 -3.13 1.24 1.89
N ALA A 28 -2.84 -0.01 2.24
CA ALA A 28 -2.55 -1.05 1.26
C ALA A 28 -3.73 -1.39 0.33
N ASP A 29 -4.94 -0.97 0.70
CA ASP A 29 -6.18 -1.18 -0.07
C ASP A 29 -6.56 0.07 -0.90
N GLY A 30 -5.75 1.13 -0.85
CA GLY A 30 -5.96 2.40 -1.55
C GLY A 30 -6.93 3.35 -0.84
N ALA A 31 -7.28 3.09 0.41
CA ALA A 31 -8.12 4.01 1.17
C ALA A 31 -7.30 5.21 1.67
N THR A 32 -7.81 6.41 1.44
CA THR A 32 -7.15 7.66 1.81
C THR A 32 -7.21 7.92 3.31
N PHE A 33 -6.11 8.40 3.87
CA PHE A 33 -5.97 8.87 5.25
C PHE A 33 -5.45 10.30 5.26
N VAL A 34 -6.02 11.11 6.15
CA VAL A 34 -5.55 12.46 6.45
C VAL A 34 -4.86 12.45 7.80
N ILE A 35 -3.70 13.08 7.90
CA ILE A 35 -2.96 13.24 9.15
C ILE A 35 -2.74 14.72 9.38
N GLU A 36 -3.19 15.21 10.52
CA GLU A 36 -2.99 16.58 11.01
C GLU A 36 -2.06 16.55 12.21
N ASN A 37 -1.02 17.38 12.19
CA ASN A 37 -0.06 17.51 13.26
C ASN A 37 -0.27 18.84 13.97
N GLN A 38 -0.46 18.78 15.28
CA GLN A 38 -0.58 19.97 16.11
C GLN A 38 0.58 20.03 17.09
N TYR A 39 1.24 21.18 17.14
CA TYR A 39 2.20 21.45 18.20
C TYR A 39 1.47 21.82 19.50
N GLY A 40 1.88 21.22 20.61
CA GLY A 40 1.24 21.42 21.91
C GLY A 40 -0.04 20.58 22.10
N ARG A 41 -0.94 21.07 22.94
CA ARG A 41 -2.20 20.40 23.23
C ARG A 41 -3.20 20.51 22.08
N ALA A 42 -3.94 19.44 21.87
CA ALA A 42 -5.03 19.44 20.91
C ALA A 42 -6.10 20.50 21.24
N ASP A 43 -6.60 21.20 20.23
CA ASP A 43 -7.68 22.16 20.33
C ASP A 43 -8.85 21.84 19.37
N HIS A 44 -9.97 22.54 19.56
CA HIS A 44 -11.18 22.34 18.75
C HIS A 44 -10.96 22.65 17.27
N ASP A 45 -10.11 23.63 16.97
CA ASP A 45 -9.89 24.09 15.62
C ASP A 45 -9.20 23.02 14.78
N HIS A 46 -8.19 22.33 15.34
CA HIS A 46 -7.47 21.27 14.63
C HIS A 46 -8.32 20.02 14.42
N LEU A 47 -9.11 19.59 15.41
CA LEU A 47 -10.00 18.44 15.23
C LEU A 47 -11.09 18.74 14.18
N THR A 48 -11.71 19.93 14.26
CA THR A 48 -12.75 20.33 13.31
C THR A 48 -12.20 20.47 11.90
N ARG A 49 -11.00 21.05 11.77
CA ARG A 49 -10.30 21.24 10.49
C ARG A 49 -9.89 19.89 9.89
N GLY A 50 -9.32 19.01 10.70
CA GLY A 50 -8.96 17.65 10.28
C GLY A 50 -10.18 16.88 9.77
N LEU A 51 -11.33 16.95 10.45
CA LEU A 51 -12.58 16.36 9.98
C LEU A 51 -13.04 16.96 8.64
N ALA A 52 -13.00 18.29 8.50
CA ALA A 52 -13.34 18.95 7.23
C ALA A 52 -12.42 18.48 6.09
N TYR A 53 -11.13 18.31 6.36
CA TYR A 53 -10.18 17.80 5.38
C TYR A 53 -10.43 16.33 5.03
N ALA A 54 -10.71 15.50 6.03
CA ALA A 54 -11.03 14.09 5.81
C ALA A 54 -12.29 13.94 4.93
N VAL A 55 -13.32 14.75 5.16
CA VAL A 55 -14.52 14.80 4.32
C VAL A 55 -14.19 15.25 2.89
N ALA A 56 -13.44 16.36 2.74
CA ALA A 56 -13.06 16.88 1.42
C ALA A 56 -12.21 15.91 0.61
N ALA A 57 -11.31 15.18 1.27
CA ALA A 57 -10.46 14.15 0.66
C ALA A 57 -11.17 12.80 0.48
N LYS A 58 -12.44 12.66 0.90
CA LYS A 58 -13.16 11.37 0.98
C LYS A 58 -12.34 10.31 1.72
N ALA A 59 -11.67 10.73 2.78
CA ALA A 59 -10.77 9.88 3.53
C ALA A 59 -11.55 8.86 4.38
N ARG A 60 -10.99 7.67 4.53
CA ARG A 60 -11.46 6.62 5.44
C ARG A 60 -10.99 6.85 6.86
N GLY A 61 -9.92 7.60 7.03
CA GLY A 61 -9.35 7.85 8.33
C GLY A 61 -8.77 9.23 8.52
N LEU A 62 -8.90 9.72 9.74
CA LEU A 62 -8.28 10.93 10.25
C LEU A 62 -7.36 10.58 11.40
N VAL A 63 -6.13 11.03 11.34
CA VAL A 63 -5.16 10.94 12.43
C VAL A 63 -4.85 12.35 12.92
N VAL A 64 -5.07 12.62 14.19
CA VAL A 64 -4.66 13.89 14.82
C VAL A 64 -3.52 13.59 15.79
N VAL A 65 -2.36 14.17 15.52
CA VAL A 65 -1.16 14.02 16.33
C VAL A 65 -0.97 15.31 17.13
N ALA A 66 -0.86 15.18 18.47
CA ALA A 66 -0.63 16.29 19.38
C ALA A 66 0.21 15.84 20.58
N GLU A 67 0.68 16.75 21.41
CA GLU A 67 1.38 16.40 22.65
C GLU A 67 0.43 15.78 23.69
N GLU A 68 -0.83 16.25 23.71
CA GLU A 68 -1.86 15.77 24.64
C GLU A 68 -3.25 15.97 24.05
N HIS A 69 -4.14 14.99 24.24
CA HIS A 69 -5.55 15.07 23.92
C HIS A 69 -6.38 15.11 25.19
N ARG A 70 -7.23 16.13 25.32
CA ARG A 70 -8.18 16.26 26.43
C ARG A 70 -9.27 15.18 26.36
N ASP A 71 -9.90 14.88 27.49
CA ASP A 71 -10.94 13.84 27.57
C ASP A 71 -12.14 14.12 26.66
N GLU A 72 -12.50 15.39 26.46
CA GLU A 72 -13.57 15.76 25.52
C GLU A 72 -13.26 15.36 24.08
N PHE A 73 -11.99 15.50 23.62
CA PHE A 73 -11.59 15.06 22.29
C PHE A 73 -11.54 13.55 22.16
N ARG A 74 -11.09 12.87 23.23
CA ARG A 74 -11.10 11.41 23.31
C ARG A 74 -12.52 10.88 23.21
N ALA A 75 -13.49 11.50 23.92
CA ALA A 75 -14.89 11.13 23.85
C ALA A 75 -15.48 11.36 22.45
N VAL A 76 -15.17 12.49 21.78
CA VAL A 76 -15.60 12.75 20.42
C VAL A 76 -14.99 11.76 19.44
N GLY A 77 -13.69 11.48 19.54
CA GLY A 77 -13.00 10.51 18.68
C GLY A 77 -13.60 9.11 18.83
N GLN A 78 -13.90 8.67 20.04
CA GLN A 78 -14.56 7.39 20.30
C GLN A 78 -15.96 7.34 19.70
N TYR A 79 -16.76 8.41 19.87
CA TYR A 79 -18.09 8.50 19.29
C TYR A 79 -18.06 8.41 17.76
N LEU A 80 -17.10 9.10 17.12
CA LEU A 80 -16.92 9.03 15.66
C LEU A 80 -16.52 7.63 15.19
N ASN A 81 -15.69 6.94 15.97
CA ASN A 81 -15.31 5.55 15.69
C ASN A 81 -16.50 4.60 15.80
N ASP A 82 -17.36 4.79 16.82
CA ASP A 82 -18.59 4.01 16.98
C ASP A 82 -19.58 4.25 15.83
N LEU A 83 -19.64 5.47 15.29
CA LEU A 83 -20.42 5.79 14.08
C LEU A 83 -19.81 5.16 12.85
N ALA A 84 -18.50 5.29 12.65
CA ALA A 84 -17.79 4.70 11.52
C ALA A 84 -17.94 3.17 11.48
N GLN A 85 -18.00 2.54 12.64
CA GLN A 85 -18.26 1.12 12.77
C GLN A 85 -19.67 0.73 12.28
N LYS A 86 -20.68 1.55 12.59
CA LYS A 86 -22.07 1.32 12.15
C LYS A 86 -22.27 1.63 10.65
N HIS A 87 -21.43 2.49 10.10
CA HIS A 87 -21.50 2.97 8.71
C HIS A 87 -20.16 2.79 7.99
N PRO A 88 -19.72 1.55 7.75
CA PRO A 88 -18.38 1.26 7.24
C PRO A 88 -18.08 1.87 5.87
N ASP A 89 -19.10 2.12 5.05
CA ASP A 89 -18.91 2.68 3.70
C ASP A 89 -18.65 4.18 3.70
N ASN A 90 -19.19 4.91 4.68
CA ASN A 90 -19.16 6.38 4.72
C ASN A 90 -18.55 6.95 6.01
N GLY A 91 -18.24 6.10 6.98
CA GLY A 91 -17.67 6.52 8.25
C GLY A 91 -16.19 6.87 8.14
N ILE A 92 -15.78 7.90 8.89
CA ILE A 92 -14.37 8.29 9.04
C ILE A 92 -13.88 7.74 10.38
N SER A 93 -12.90 6.84 10.35
CA SER A 93 -12.21 6.35 11.54
C SER A 93 -11.24 7.40 12.06
N VAL A 94 -11.20 7.62 13.38
CA VAL A 94 -10.39 8.66 14.02
C VAL A 94 -9.34 8.03 14.95
N TRP A 95 -8.09 8.43 14.76
CA TRP A 95 -7.00 8.15 15.69
C TRP A 95 -6.55 9.45 16.32
N LEU A 96 -6.52 9.47 17.64
CA LEU A 96 -5.85 10.51 18.40
C LEU A 96 -4.54 9.94 18.90
N VAL A 97 -3.43 10.55 18.50
CA VAL A 97 -2.07 10.08 18.78
C VAL A 97 -1.33 11.13 19.58
N GLU A 98 -0.80 10.74 20.72
CA GLU A 98 0.08 11.60 21.52
C GLU A 98 1.53 11.36 21.09
N ALA A 99 2.24 12.46 20.80
CA ALA A 99 3.64 12.46 20.41
C ALA A 99 4.49 13.04 21.54
N GLN A 100 5.45 12.27 22.02
CA GLN A 100 6.36 12.65 23.10
C GLN A 100 7.80 12.41 22.68
N ALA A 101 8.72 13.24 23.18
CA ALA A 101 10.15 12.98 23.12
C ALA A 101 10.58 12.33 24.44
N ILE A 102 11.09 11.11 24.37
CA ILE A 102 11.61 10.39 25.53
C ILE A 102 13.14 10.34 25.47
N ARG A 103 13.79 10.38 26.62
CA ARG A 103 15.23 10.23 26.73
C ARG A 103 15.57 8.87 27.29
N ILE A 104 16.37 8.10 26.55
CA ILE A 104 16.79 6.75 26.93
C ILE A 104 18.14 6.84 27.63
N ASP A 105 18.24 6.37 28.84
CA ASP A 105 19.47 6.29 29.66
C ASP A 105 20.31 7.60 29.70
N GLY A 106 19.62 8.75 29.70
CA GLY A 106 20.29 10.06 29.75
C GLY A 106 20.99 10.47 28.47
N GLY A 107 20.94 9.66 27.41
CA GLY A 107 21.66 9.86 26.14
C GLY A 107 20.77 10.34 25.00
N ILE A 108 20.28 9.44 24.18
CA ILE A 108 19.59 9.73 22.91
C ILE A 108 18.10 10.07 23.16
N TRP A 109 17.63 11.11 22.47
CA TRP A 109 16.21 11.42 22.39
C TRP A 109 15.55 10.54 21.33
N ALA A 110 14.40 9.95 21.64
CA ALA A 110 13.59 9.16 20.72
C ALA A 110 12.14 9.65 20.72
N PRO A 111 11.47 9.72 19.57
CA PRO A 111 10.05 10.00 19.53
C PRO A 111 9.27 8.76 19.98
N MET A 112 8.24 8.99 20.80
CA MET A 112 7.27 7.99 21.21
C MET A 112 5.88 8.45 20.78
N PHE A 113 5.16 7.58 20.08
CA PHE A 113 3.80 7.84 19.62
C PHE A 113 2.85 6.86 20.30
N THR A 114 1.83 7.38 20.99
CA THR A 114 0.82 6.59 21.69
C THR A 114 -0.56 6.90 21.13
N ALA A 115 -1.24 5.93 20.55
CA ALA A 115 -2.64 6.09 20.16
C ALA A 115 -3.51 6.01 21.43
N VAL A 116 -4.12 7.14 21.82
CA VAL A 116 -5.00 7.25 22.98
C VAL A 116 -6.47 7.04 22.63
N VAL A 117 -6.82 7.20 21.35
CA VAL A 117 -8.11 6.81 20.75
C VAL A 117 -7.83 6.17 19.39
N GLY A 118 -8.56 5.14 19.05
CA GLY A 118 -8.55 4.49 17.76
C GLY A 118 -9.75 3.58 17.59
N PRO A 119 -10.06 3.15 16.36
CA PRO A 119 -11.08 2.14 16.11
C PRO A 119 -10.80 0.87 16.90
N ASN A 120 -11.85 0.15 17.25
CA ASN A 120 -11.70 -1.15 17.87
C ASN A 120 -11.08 -2.14 16.87
N ASP A 121 -9.81 -2.52 17.08
CA ASP A 121 -9.04 -3.34 16.16
C ASP A 121 -9.66 -4.73 15.92
N PHE A 122 -10.36 -5.29 16.90
CA PHE A 122 -11.05 -6.57 16.74
C PHE A 122 -12.21 -6.47 15.76
N VAL A 123 -13.05 -5.44 15.91
CA VAL A 123 -14.18 -5.22 14.99
C VAL A 123 -13.69 -4.86 13.61
N ARG A 124 -12.61 -4.07 13.54
CA ARG A 124 -11.96 -3.71 12.27
C ARG A 124 -11.37 -4.93 11.55
N ALA A 125 -10.73 -5.86 12.26
CA ALA A 125 -10.23 -7.11 11.67
C ALA A 125 -11.37 -7.96 11.12
N VAL A 126 -12.49 -8.09 11.86
CA VAL A 126 -13.68 -8.83 11.41
C VAL A 126 -14.34 -8.16 10.20
N GLU A 127 -14.39 -6.82 10.15
CA GLU A 127 -14.93 -6.10 8.99
C GLU A 127 -14.01 -6.13 7.78
N GLN A 128 -12.71 -6.01 7.97
CA GLN A 128 -11.74 -6.21 6.90
C GLN A 128 -11.82 -7.62 6.32
N ASP A 129 -11.99 -8.64 7.15
CA ASP A 129 -12.21 -10.00 6.69
C ASP A 129 -13.56 -10.17 5.98
N ARG A 130 -14.62 -9.48 6.44
CA ARG A 130 -15.91 -9.41 5.73
C ARG A 130 -15.81 -8.66 4.39
N GLN A 131 -15.11 -7.53 4.35
CA GLN A 131 -14.90 -6.75 3.12
C GLN A 131 -13.95 -7.48 2.16
N ARG A 132 -12.93 -8.18 2.65
CA ARG A 132 -12.10 -9.09 1.84
C ARG A 132 -12.90 -10.26 1.29
N ALA A 133 -13.80 -10.81 2.07
CA ALA A 133 -14.73 -11.86 1.62
C ALA A 133 -15.80 -11.31 0.65
N ALA A 134 -16.24 -10.06 0.81
CA ALA A 134 -17.18 -9.38 -0.09
C ALA A 134 -16.50 -8.85 -1.37
N ARG A 135 -15.22 -8.49 -1.32
CA ARG A 135 -14.37 -8.22 -2.50
C ARG A 135 -13.96 -9.58 -3.10
N LYS A 136 -14.91 -10.25 -3.70
CA LYS A 136 -14.68 -11.49 -4.44
C LYS A 136 -13.55 -11.25 -5.44
N ALA A 137 -12.49 -12.05 -5.32
CA ALA A 137 -11.48 -12.08 -6.35
C ALA A 137 -12.15 -12.32 -7.71
N LEU A 138 -11.82 -11.52 -8.69
CA LEU A 138 -12.36 -11.67 -10.04
C LEU A 138 -12.00 -13.04 -10.60
N THR A 139 -12.89 -13.60 -11.40
CA THR A 139 -12.52 -14.69 -12.31
C THR A 139 -11.66 -14.11 -13.47
N PRO A 140 -10.93 -14.96 -14.20
CA PRO A 140 -10.20 -14.52 -15.39
C PRO A 140 -11.07 -13.75 -16.38
N ASP A 141 -12.28 -14.23 -16.64
CA ASP A 141 -13.20 -13.60 -17.60
C ASP A 141 -13.73 -12.25 -17.07
N GLU A 142 -14.05 -12.18 -15.78
CA GLU A 142 -14.45 -10.92 -15.14
C GLU A 142 -13.33 -9.86 -15.20
N PHE A 143 -12.06 -10.25 -15.00
CA PHE A 143 -10.93 -9.33 -15.14
C PHE A 143 -10.77 -8.86 -16.59
N LEU A 144 -10.86 -9.79 -17.55
CA LEU A 144 -10.75 -9.43 -18.97
C LEU A 144 -11.89 -8.55 -19.45
N ALA A 145 -13.08 -8.65 -18.83
CA ALA A 145 -14.22 -7.79 -19.11
C ALA A 145 -14.06 -6.34 -18.59
N LEU A 146 -13.10 -6.07 -17.67
CA LEU A 146 -12.82 -4.71 -17.19
C LEU A 146 -12.03 -3.84 -18.18
N HIS A 147 -11.48 -4.41 -19.26
CA HIS A 147 -10.68 -3.67 -20.21
C HIS A 147 -11.54 -2.82 -21.15
N ASP A 148 -11.15 -1.55 -21.31
CA ASP A 148 -11.87 -0.59 -22.16
C ASP A 148 -11.70 -0.86 -23.68
N SER A 149 -10.70 -1.66 -24.08
CA SER A 149 -10.44 -1.98 -25.48
C SER A 149 -10.09 -3.47 -25.69
N ASP A 150 -10.52 -4.01 -26.85
CA ASP A 150 -10.18 -5.38 -27.24
C ASP A 150 -8.68 -5.59 -27.42
N GLN A 151 -7.94 -4.57 -27.85
CA GLN A 151 -6.50 -4.63 -28.01
C GLN A 151 -5.82 -4.82 -26.66
N GLN A 152 -6.20 -4.04 -25.66
CA GLN A 152 -5.64 -4.08 -24.31
C GLN A 152 -6.00 -5.38 -23.60
N ARG A 153 -7.25 -5.82 -23.76
CA ARG A 153 -7.72 -7.14 -23.28
C ARG A 153 -6.86 -8.27 -23.85
N THR A 154 -6.64 -8.27 -25.16
CA THR A 154 -5.84 -9.30 -25.85
C THR A 154 -4.40 -9.33 -25.35
N VAL A 155 -3.78 -8.17 -25.08
CA VAL A 155 -2.41 -8.11 -24.58
C VAL A 155 -2.34 -8.65 -23.15
N SER A 156 -3.24 -8.24 -22.28
CA SER A 156 -3.33 -8.73 -20.89
C SER A 156 -3.56 -10.23 -20.84
N GLU A 157 -4.48 -10.76 -21.64
CA GLU A 157 -4.76 -12.19 -21.76
C GLU A 157 -3.50 -12.97 -22.17
N LYS A 158 -2.78 -12.51 -23.21
CA LYS A 158 -1.55 -13.15 -23.69
C LYS A 158 -0.43 -13.12 -22.62
N VAL A 159 -0.29 -12.06 -21.85
CA VAL A 159 0.70 -11.96 -20.77
C VAL A 159 0.35 -12.92 -19.65
N ILE A 160 -0.91 -12.96 -19.22
CA ILE A 160 -1.39 -13.86 -18.17
C ILE A 160 -1.25 -15.33 -18.58
N ALA A 161 -1.70 -15.68 -19.78
CA ALA A 161 -1.60 -17.04 -20.31
C ALA A 161 -0.16 -17.50 -20.48
N TRP A 162 0.73 -16.60 -20.91
CA TRP A 162 2.16 -16.88 -20.98
C TRP A 162 2.74 -17.16 -19.59
N TRP A 163 2.49 -16.29 -18.59
CA TRP A 163 3.01 -16.46 -17.22
C TRP A 163 2.55 -17.77 -16.59
N THR A 164 1.31 -18.16 -16.84
CA THR A 164 0.77 -19.45 -16.40
C THR A 164 1.47 -20.64 -17.06
N ARG A 165 1.80 -20.54 -18.37
CA ARG A 165 2.54 -21.58 -19.12
C ARG A 165 3.99 -21.76 -18.63
N GLU A 166 4.60 -20.69 -18.13
CA GLU A 166 5.91 -20.77 -17.46
C GLU A 166 5.84 -21.46 -16.08
N GLY A 167 4.67 -21.94 -15.65
CA GLY A 167 4.48 -22.64 -14.38
C GLY A 167 4.33 -21.74 -13.16
N HIS A 168 4.14 -20.44 -13.39
CA HIS A 168 4.04 -19.47 -12.32
C HIS A 168 2.59 -19.20 -11.90
N LYS A 169 2.42 -18.63 -10.69
CA LYS A 169 1.10 -18.35 -10.11
C LYS A 169 0.53 -17.02 -10.59
N VAL A 170 -0.77 -17.04 -10.89
CA VAL A 170 -1.57 -15.85 -11.17
C VAL A 170 -2.64 -15.73 -10.09
N ARG A 171 -2.77 -14.55 -9.49
CA ARG A 171 -3.81 -14.25 -8.49
C ARG A 171 -4.61 -13.05 -8.93
N TYR A 172 -5.91 -13.22 -9.02
CA TYR A 172 -6.86 -12.15 -9.35
C TYR A 172 -7.25 -11.41 -8.07
N GLY A 173 -7.16 -10.09 -8.08
CA GLY A 173 -7.71 -9.19 -7.07
C GLY A 173 -9.10 -8.69 -7.47
N SER A 174 -9.58 -7.61 -6.87
CA SER A 174 -10.86 -6.98 -7.22
C SER A 174 -10.79 -6.09 -8.48
N THR A 175 -9.61 -5.62 -8.87
CA THR A 175 -9.38 -4.72 -10.03
C THR A 175 -8.09 -5.03 -10.79
N ASN A 176 -7.32 -6.01 -10.34
CA ASN A 176 -5.99 -6.26 -10.84
C ASN A 176 -5.65 -7.76 -10.86
N VAL A 177 -4.56 -8.08 -11.51
CA VAL A 177 -3.95 -9.41 -11.53
C VAL A 177 -2.51 -9.30 -11.03
N ARG A 178 -2.14 -10.19 -10.10
CA ARG A 178 -0.79 -10.32 -9.57
C ARG A 178 -0.08 -11.49 -10.24
N LEU A 179 1.02 -11.22 -10.91
CA LEU A 179 1.92 -12.23 -11.44
C LEU A 179 2.91 -12.58 -10.34
N GLY A 180 2.90 -13.81 -9.87
CA GLY A 180 3.74 -14.29 -8.78
C GLY A 180 4.66 -15.43 -9.22
N ALA A 181 5.83 -15.53 -8.58
CA ALA A 181 6.78 -16.61 -8.77
C ALA A 181 7.17 -17.23 -7.41
N PRO A 182 7.66 -18.49 -7.39
CA PRO A 182 8.27 -19.06 -6.19
C PRO A 182 9.38 -18.14 -5.67
N GLY A 183 9.46 -17.95 -4.36
CA GLY A 183 10.47 -17.07 -3.77
C GLY A 183 10.41 -17.07 -2.25
N PRO A 184 11.47 -16.60 -1.56
CA PRO A 184 11.56 -16.59 -0.12
C PRO A 184 10.45 -15.76 0.51
N SER A 185 9.47 -16.41 1.09
CA SER A 185 8.35 -15.80 1.80
C SER A 185 7.61 -16.84 2.64
N LYS A 186 6.83 -16.41 3.63
CA LYS A 186 6.01 -17.32 4.46
C LYS A 186 5.10 -18.26 3.66
N ASN A 187 4.71 -17.86 2.45
CA ASN A 187 3.78 -18.62 1.59
C ASN A 187 4.48 -19.24 0.36
N GLY A 188 5.81 -19.22 0.30
CA GLY A 188 6.61 -19.78 -0.79
C GLY A 188 6.40 -19.12 -2.16
N SER A 189 5.74 -17.95 -2.22
CA SER A 189 5.49 -17.22 -3.47
C SER A 189 5.52 -15.71 -3.23
N ARG A 190 6.16 -14.96 -4.15
CA ARG A 190 6.26 -13.50 -4.13
C ARG A 190 5.64 -12.90 -5.37
N THR A 191 5.06 -11.69 -5.22
CA THR A 191 4.57 -10.93 -6.36
C THR A 191 5.75 -10.39 -7.17
N VAL A 192 5.70 -10.60 -8.47
CA VAL A 192 6.66 -10.05 -9.45
C VAL A 192 6.18 -8.69 -9.91
N VAL A 193 4.97 -8.61 -10.44
CA VAL A 193 4.30 -7.38 -10.84
C VAL A 193 2.80 -7.47 -10.61
N VAL A 194 2.14 -6.32 -10.63
CA VAL A 194 0.68 -6.21 -10.63
C VAL A 194 0.23 -5.56 -11.93
N VAL A 195 -0.73 -6.16 -12.63
CA VAL A 195 -1.29 -5.68 -13.89
C VAL A 195 -2.74 -5.25 -13.66
N TYR A 196 -3.10 -4.05 -14.10
CA TYR A 196 -4.45 -3.50 -14.03
C TYR A 196 -5.13 -3.52 -15.40
N ALA A 197 -6.46 -3.47 -15.39
CA ALA A 197 -7.26 -3.54 -16.62
C ALA A 197 -7.06 -2.34 -17.56
N ASP A 198 -6.68 -1.18 -17.03
CA ASP A 198 -6.33 0.01 -17.81
C ASP A 198 -4.93 -0.06 -18.45
N GLY A 199 -4.22 -1.18 -18.32
CA GLY A 199 -2.86 -1.37 -18.82
C GLY A 199 -1.77 -0.74 -17.95
N THR A 200 -2.11 -0.29 -16.75
CA THR A 200 -1.13 0.10 -15.75
C THR A 200 -0.39 -1.14 -15.24
N VAL A 201 0.91 -1.01 -14.98
CA VAL A 201 1.74 -2.03 -14.34
C VAL A 201 2.38 -1.45 -13.08
N SER A 202 2.22 -2.15 -11.95
CA SER A 202 2.90 -1.78 -10.71
C SER A 202 4.00 -2.78 -10.37
N VAL A 203 5.17 -2.25 -10.01
CA VAL A 203 6.35 -3.02 -9.60
C VAL A 203 6.56 -2.84 -8.08
N PRO A 204 6.48 -3.93 -7.28
CA PRO A 204 6.56 -3.85 -5.83
C PRO A 204 8.02 -3.77 -5.32
N LEU A 205 8.73 -2.67 -5.62
CA LEU A 205 10.15 -2.47 -5.28
C LEU A 205 10.43 -2.61 -3.78
N HIS A 206 9.52 -2.11 -2.93
CA HIS A 206 9.59 -2.28 -1.48
C HIS A 206 9.58 -3.77 -1.06
N SER A 207 8.83 -4.61 -1.76
CA SER A 207 8.82 -6.05 -1.50
C SER A 207 10.14 -6.70 -1.89
N TYR A 208 10.78 -6.25 -2.98
CA TYR A 208 12.12 -6.72 -3.35
C TYR A 208 13.15 -6.38 -2.29
N ALA A 209 13.04 -5.19 -1.68
CA ALA A 209 13.85 -4.76 -0.53
C ALA A 209 13.48 -5.45 0.80
N GLY A 210 12.52 -6.37 0.81
CA GLY A 210 12.17 -7.16 1.98
C GLY A 210 11.21 -6.48 2.97
N GLN A 211 10.66 -5.29 2.69
CA GLN A 211 9.83 -4.56 3.65
C GLN A 211 8.59 -5.34 4.12
N ASN A 212 7.96 -6.12 3.25
CA ASN A 212 6.76 -6.91 3.60
C ASN A 212 7.04 -8.39 3.89
N THR A 213 8.22 -8.88 3.51
CA THR A 213 8.57 -10.31 3.62
C THR A 213 9.61 -10.57 4.70
N GLY A 214 10.29 -9.53 5.16
CA GLY A 214 11.46 -9.62 6.03
C GLY A 214 12.74 -10.13 5.33
N ILE A 215 12.64 -10.49 4.03
CA ILE A 215 13.74 -11.12 3.28
C ILE A 215 14.01 -10.26 2.03
N PRO A 216 15.08 -9.47 1.99
CA PRO A 216 15.49 -8.74 0.79
C PRO A 216 16.07 -9.70 -0.25
N ILE A 217 15.89 -9.38 -1.52
CA ILE A 217 16.53 -10.09 -2.63
C ILE A 217 17.70 -9.24 -3.13
N ALA A 218 18.90 -9.62 -2.78
CA ALA A 218 20.10 -8.80 -2.97
C ALA A 218 20.27 -8.31 -4.43
N SER A 219 20.06 -9.19 -5.42
CA SER A 219 20.18 -8.84 -6.84
C SER A 219 19.13 -7.83 -7.33
N LEU A 220 17.96 -7.76 -6.67
CA LEU A 220 16.86 -6.84 -7.02
C LEU A 220 16.90 -5.51 -6.23
N THR A 221 17.91 -5.33 -5.38
CA THR A 221 18.10 -4.10 -4.58
C THR A 221 19.33 -3.29 -5.00
N THR A 222 20.01 -3.71 -6.06
CA THR A 222 21.18 -3.01 -6.59
C THR A 222 20.78 -1.74 -7.34
N ASP A 223 21.66 -0.74 -7.35
CA ASP A 223 21.47 0.49 -8.13
C ASP A 223 21.33 0.20 -9.64
N GLU A 224 22.04 -0.82 -10.15
CA GLU A 224 21.96 -1.24 -11.54
C GLU A 224 20.57 -1.78 -11.89
N PHE A 225 20.02 -2.69 -11.06
CA PHE A 225 18.67 -3.22 -11.24
C PHE A 225 17.63 -2.10 -11.14
N ARG A 226 17.81 -1.20 -10.18
CA ARG A 226 16.93 -0.04 -10.00
C ARG A 226 16.95 0.86 -11.24
N ALA A 227 18.12 1.24 -11.73
CA ALA A 227 18.25 2.08 -12.91
C ALA A 227 17.70 1.42 -14.19
N LYS A 228 17.83 0.09 -14.33
CA LYS A 228 17.21 -0.70 -15.40
C LYS A 228 15.69 -0.64 -15.31
N THR A 229 15.15 -0.84 -14.11
CA THR A 229 13.70 -0.82 -13.84
C THR A 229 13.11 0.56 -14.11
N ASP A 230 13.74 1.62 -13.59
CA ASP A 230 13.29 3.00 -13.78
C ASP A 230 13.23 3.38 -15.26
N ARG A 231 14.24 3.02 -16.03
CA ARG A 231 14.26 3.26 -17.50
C ARG A 231 13.18 2.47 -18.24
N LEU A 232 12.94 1.22 -17.83
CA LEU A 232 11.95 0.37 -18.50
C LEU A 232 10.52 0.87 -18.26
N PHE A 233 10.21 1.25 -17.02
CA PHE A 233 8.85 1.61 -16.62
C PHE A 233 8.60 3.13 -16.57
N GLY A 234 9.64 3.95 -16.75
CA GLY A 234 9.53 5.40 -16.69
C GLY A 234 9.40 5.95 -15.26
N PHE A 235 10.05 5.33 -14.29
CA PHE A 235 10.02 5.76 -12.90
C PHE A 235 11.04 6.87 -12.62
N SER A 236 10.82 7.66 -11.55
CA SER A 236 11.67 8.79 -11.16
C SER A 236 12.90 8.40 -10.30
N GLY A 237 12.98 7.14 -9.88
CA GLY A 237 14.08 6.64 -9.04
C GLY A 237 13.82 6.69 -7.55
N THR A 238 12.71 7.29 -7.10
CA THR A 238 12.38 7.47 -5.68
C THR A 238 11.21 6.60 -5.19
N GLU A 239 10.50 5.97 -6.09
CA GLU A 239 9.31 5.18 -5.77
C GLU A 239 9.65 3.90 -5.01
N GLN A 240 8.90 3.61 -3.97
CA GLN A 240 8.87 2.29 -3.31
C GLN A 240 7.93 1.30 -4.02
N TRP A 241 6.84 1.85 -4.58
CA TRP A 241 5.95 1.21 -5.55
C TRP A 241 6.06 2.00 -6.85
N GLY A 242 6.74 1.44 -7.85
CA GLY A 242 6.72 2.03 -9.17
C GLY A 242 5.40 1.66 -9.86
N THR A 243 4.68 2.65 -10.35
CA THR A 243 3.44 2.46 -11.10
C THR A 243 3.52 3.24 -12.41
N THR A 244 3.29 2.56 -13.54
CA THR A 244 3.33 3.17 -14.87
C THR A 244 2.09 4.01 -15.14
N ALA A 245 2.11 4.79 -16.22
CA ALA A 245 0.88 5.40 -16.73
C ALA A 245 -0.09 4.33 -17.27
N ALA A 246 -1.37 4.69 -17.34
CA ALA A 246 -2.39 3.86 -17.99
C ALA A 246 -2.02 3.60 -19.47
N GLY A 247 -2.31 2.40 -19.96
CA GLY A 247 -1.97 1.98 -21.31
C GLY A 247 -0.50 1.63 -21.54
N TRP A 248 0.35 1.66 -20.51
CA TRP A 248 1.75 1.27 -20.64
C TRP A 248 1.89 -0.18 -21.14
N LEU A 249 1.09 -1.11 -20.60
CA LEU A 249 1.07 -2.48 -21.10
C LEU A 249 0.32 -2.52 -22.43
N ASN A 250 1.06 -2.68 -23.51
CA ASN A 250 0.58 -2.77 -24.87
C ASN A 250 1.40 -3.80 -25.68
N ALA A 251 1.17 -3.92 -26.96
CA ALA A 251 1.85 -4.89 -27.80
C ALA A 251 3.37 -4.66 -27.92
N GLU A 252 3.83 -3.43 -27.78
CA GLU A 252 5.25 -3.06 -27.87
C GLU A 252 5.99 -3.31 -26.55
N THR A 253 5.35 -3.05 -25.40
CA THR A 253 5.94 -3.18 -24.06
C THR A 253 5.77 -4.57 -23.46
N ALA A 254 4.81 -5.37 -23.91
CA ALA A 254 4.57 -6.73 -23.40
C ALA A 254 5.81 -7.65 -23.48
N PRO A 255 6.63 -7.66 -24.56
CA PRO A 255 7.87 -8.44 -24.58
C PRO A 255 8.87 -8.01 -23.51
N GLN A 256 8.99 -6.71 -23.27
CA GLN A 256 9.88 -6.13 -22.27
C GLN A 256 9.42 -6.50 -20.85
N LEU A 257 8.09 -6.44 -20.59
CA LEU A 257 7.51 -6.90 -19.33
C LEU A 257 7.82 -8.38 -19.09
N ARG A 258 7.70 -9.23 -20.11
CA ARG A 258 8.02 -10.66 -20.00
C ARG A 258 9.47 -10.89 -19.59
N THR A 259 10.41 -10.22 -20.24
CA THR A 259 11.84 -10.32 -19.89
C THR A 259 12.06 -9.88 -18.45
N PHE A 260 11.49 -8.75 -18.04
CA PHE A 260 11.57 -8.28 -16.65
C PHE A 260 11.01 -9.30 -15.66
N CYS A 261 9.85 -9.88 -15.93
CA CYS A 261 9.24 -10.88 -15.06
C CYS A 261 10.10 -12.13 -14.91
N LEU A 262 10.75 -12.59 -15.98
CA LEU A 262 11.68 -13.75 -15.91
C LEU A 262 12.93 -13.41 -15.12
N ASP A 263 13.53 -12.23 -15.31
CA ASP A 263 14.70 -11.79 -14.52
C ASP A 263 14.38 -11.77 -13.01
N VAL A 264 13.20 -11.26 -12.64
CA VAL A 264 12.77 -11.23 -11.24
C VAL A 264 12.47 -12.64 -10.71
N ALA A 265 11.83 -13.50 -11.50
CA ALA A 265 11.55 -14.87 -11.10
C ALA A 265 12.84 -15.68 -10.90
N ALA A 266 13.84 -15.50 -11.78
CA ALA A 266 15.16 -16.10 -11.62
C ALA A 266 15.85 -15.63 -10.33
N ALA A 267 15.83 -14.33 -10.05
CA ALA A 267 16.39 -13.80 -8.80
C ALA A 267 15.70 -14.35 -7.55
N TYR A 268 14.40 -14.63 -7.60
CA TYR A 268 13.68 -15.29 -6.51
C TYR A 268 14.10 -16.75 -6.34
N ALA A 269 14.29 -17.47 -7.45
CA ALA A 269 14.76 -18.85 -7.42
C ALA A 269 16.19 -18.97 -6.84
N ASP A 270 17.09 -18.08 -7.28
CA ASP A 270 18.47 -18.04 -6.74
C ASP A 270 18.49 -17.74 -5.24
N ALA A 271 17.61 -16.84 -4.78
CA ALA A 271 17.50 -16.53 -3.36
C ALA A 271 16.92 -17.69 -2.53
N LEU A 272 16.07 -18.55 -3.10
CA LEU A 272 15.62 -19.79 -2.43
C LEU A 272 16.76 -20.78 -2.25
N LEU A 273 17.59 -20.98 -3.28
CA LEU A 273 18.73 -21.89 -3.22
C LEU A 273 19.77 -21.44 -2.17
N SER A 274 19.97 -20.12 -2.05
CA SER A 274 20.92 -19.56 -1.08
C SER A 274 20.44 -19.71 0.38
N THR A 275 19.13 -19.82 0.61
CA THR A 275 18.58 -20.05 1.96
C THR A 275 18.65 -21.51 2.39
N ASP A 276 18.59 -22.46 1.46
CA ASP A 276 18.69 -23.90 1.77
C ASP A 276 20.12 -24.32 2.09
N GLU A 277 21.16 -23.64 1.59
CA GLU A 277 22.58 -23.93 1.90
C GLU A 277 23.03 -23.38 3.26
N GLY A 278 22.28 -22.50 3.91
CA GLY A 278 22.61 -21.89 5.20
C GLY A 278 22.17 -22.67 6.45
N ASP A 279 21.36 -23.70 6.31
CA ASP A 279 20.73 -24.46 7.43
C ASP A 279 21.30 -25.90 7.59
N ILE A 280 22.55 -26.11 7.23
CA ILE A 280 23.23 -27.37 7.57
C ILE A 280 24.30 -27.07 8.65
N PRO A 281 24.05 -27.45 9.92
CA PRO A 281 25.06 -27.35 11.00
C PRO A 281 26.19 -28.33 10.85
#